data_76ccdc5577bf043002e9c7d14a3df733
#
_entry.id   76ccdc5577bf043002e9c7d14a3df733
#
_cell.length_a   1.000
_cell.length_b   1.000
_cell.length_c   1.000
_cell.angle_alpha   90.00
_cell.angle_beta   90.00
_cell.angle_gamma   90.00
#
_symmetry.space_group_name_H-M   'P 1'
#
loop_
_entity.id
_entity.type
_entity.pdbx_description
1 polymer ?
#
loop_
_entity_poly.entity_id
_entity_poly.type
_entity_poly.pdbx_seq_one_letter_code
_entity_poly.pdbx_strand_id
1 'polypeptide(L)'
;MNILFLSPITVPYNALVHLLGDPKFRKDLVLGDDKKNYNKITMPMGILYLGAVIQKSLPDANIDVVDLAKILCEYNNCNDREAISVKRFIHDALKKSLAESYQPTMIGISILFSSAHKTSMDLAEVCREIWPKTPIVLGGVHSTNAVDSILENKAVDYVCKGEAESIIVEMVQKANQGEALDTIQGVISRSKLAESEVNKRALPSSPLINNLDEIPFPAWNLIPMSEYISSGRTRRMDNNLHYYAATIITTRGCPFHCTFCSSWTVHGRKMRYRSTENVIKELEILTEKYGVNSIIPEDDLFTVKKPRIIELCNTIHERFQGKLDIQFPNGLSVATLDEDVIETLCKAGISVVNVAIESGSKYTQKHIIKKNCNLERAKKVTKLFYDKGVITRTYFVIGFPGETRELIKESLDYASSLQIDWIFIALAAPLIGSEMYKQLIERGDIDTSYNWDNAFYQERTFDTPEVSAKELKNIMQLANLKMNFFENYNIRTENWDRAITLFINIIDDYPLHLAGLYCLAICYRGKGDEATYEKYMKRCRKLIVNESRNNLAKLHMRLAPDAFPLEFHRIGFEPMIPSLKGKMSTNKTPW
;
A
#
# COMPACT_ATOMS: atom_id res chain seq x y z
N MET A 1 -13.17 -31.77 -5.82
CA MET A 1 -12.01 -30.97 -6.29
C MET A 1 -11.60 -30.07 -5.14
N ASN A 2 -10.31 -30.06 -4.78
CA ASN A 2 -9.80 -29.17 -3.73
C ASN A 2 -8.92 -28.10 -4.38
N ILE A 3 -9.26 -26.86 -4.23
CA ILE A 3 -8.51 -25.73 -4.77
C ILE A 3 -7.86 -24.99 -3.60
N LEU A 4 -6.54 -24.84 -3.67
CA LEU A 4 -5.78 -24.11 -2.66
C LEU A 4 -5.34 -22.75 -3.21
N PHE A 5 -5.81 -21.69 -2.62
CA PHE A 5 -5.33 -20.33 -2.89
C PHE A 5 -4.41 -19.83 -1.78
N LEU A 6 -3.31 -19.24 -2.18
CA LEU A 6 -2.26 -18.75 -1.29
C LEU A 6 -2.01 -17.25 -1.53
N SER A 7 -2.03 -16.49 -0.43
CA SER A 7 -1.62 -15.08 -0.41
C SER A 7 -0.23 -14.99 0.24
N PRO A 8 0.80 -14.55 -0.49
CA PRO A 8 2.16 -14.46 0.03
C PRO A 8 2.32 -13.26 0.96
N ILE A 9 3.42 -13.25 1.72
CA ILE A 9 3.82 -12.12 2.54
C ILE A 9 4.37 -11.02 1.64
N THR A 10 3.89 -9.78 1.84
CA THR A 10 4.28 -8.60 1.04
C THR A 10 5.39 -7.76 1.67
N VAL A 11 5.90 -8.17 2.84
CA VAL A 11 7.05 -7.52 3.49
C VAL A 11 8.32 -7.80 2.67
N PRO A 12 9.23 -6.81 2.50
CA PRO A 12 10.51 -7.04 1.82
C PRO A 12 11.26 -8.25 2.39
N TYR A 13 11.80 -9.10 1.51
CA TYR A 13 12.36 -10.39 1.89
C TYR A 13 13.44 -10.30 2.97
N ASN A 14 14.37 -9.35 2.86
CA ASN A 14 15.40 -9.14 3.87
C ASN A 14 14.82 -8.79 5.25
N ALA A 15 13.77 -7.96 5.27
CA ALA A 15 13.09 -7.63 6.52
C ALA A 15 12.38 -8.86 7.11
N LEU A 16 11.79 -9.71 6.26
CA LEU A 16 11.18 -10.98 6.67
C LEU A 16 12.22 -11.96 7.24
N VAL A 17 13.38 -12.09 6.58
CA VAL A 17 14.50 -12.92 7.08
C VAL A 17 14.94 -12.46 8.47
N HIS A 18 15.11 -11.14 8.68
CA HIS A 18 15.46 -10.61 10.01
C HIS A 18 14.36 -10.85 11.04
N LEU A 19 13.10 -10.65 10.65
CA LEU A 19 11.95 -10.83 11.53
C LEU A 19 11.81 -12.28 12.02
N LEU A 20 12.07 -13.25 11.16
CA LEU A 20 11.97 -14.68 11.47
C LEU A 20 13.26 -15.22 12.10
N GLY A 21 14.42 -14.70 11.73
CA GLY A 21 15.74 -15.16 12.18
C GLY A 21 16.16 -14.61 13.54
N ASP A 22 15.60 -13.50 14.01
CA ASP A 22 15.90 -12.92 15.32
C ASP A 22 14.62 -12.71 16.14
N PRO A 23 14.32 -13.60 17.09
CA PRO A 23 13.17 -13.44 17.98
C PRO A 23 13.19 -12.15 18.83
N LYS A 24 14.37 -11.54 19.03
CA LYS A 24 14.54 -10.29 19.78
C LYS A 24 14.31 -9.05 18.90
N PHE A 25 14.55 -9.17 17.59
CA PHE A 25 14.40 -8.07 16.62
C PHE A 25 13.03 -7.41 16.71
N ARG A 26 12.03 -8.16 17.10
CA ARG A 26 10.67 -7.72 17.30
C ARG A 26 10.46 -6.70 18.40
N LYS A 27 11.19 -6.81 19.52
CA LYS A 27 11.02 -5.90 20.68
C LYS A 27 11.48 -4.48 20.37
N ASP A 28 12.38 -4.31 19.40
CA ASP A 28 12.98 -3.03 19.05
C ASP A 28 12.28 -2.34 17.85
N LEU A 29 11.64 -3.10 16.95
CA LEU A 29 10.89 -2.57 15.80
C LEU A 29 9.41 -2.37 16.09
N VAL A 30 8.85 -3.15 16.98
CA VAL A 30 7.47 -3.08 17.42
C VAL A 30 7.43 -2.36 18.76
N LEU A 31 7.57 -1.04 18.77
CA LEU A 31 6.62 -0.09 19.27
C LEU A 31 5.92 -0.49 20.58
N GLY A 32 6.44 -0.07 21.71
CA GLY A 32 5.71 0.07 22.96
C GLY A 32 4.99 -1.18 23.49
N ASP A 33 4.84 -1.25 24.79
CA ASP A 33 4.25 -2.36 25.57
C ASP A 33 2.76 -2.67 25.26
N ASP A 34 2.14 -1.99 24.30
CA ASP A 34 0.74 -2.20 23.94
C ASP A 34 0.56 -3.27 22.86
N LYS A 35 -0.17 -4.33 23.23
CA LYS A 35 -0.56 -5.52 22.45
C LYS A 35 -1.36 -5.26 21.16
N LYS A 36 -1.34 -4.05 20.58
CA LYS A 36 -2.22 -3.60 19.51
C LYS A 36 -1.54 -3.34 18.16
N ASN A 37 -0.34 -3.86 17.95
CA ASN A 37 0.30 -3.74 16.63
C ASN A 37 -0.18 -4.86 15.71
N TYR A 38 -1.33 -4.62 15.12
CA TYR A 38 -1.76 -5.39 13.95
C TYR A 38 -1.00 -4.83 12.74
N ASN A 39 -0.10 -5.62 12.15
CA ASN A 39 0.26 -5.43 10.77
C ASN A 39 -1.05 -5.36 9.98
N LYS A 40 -1.20 -4.37 9.12
CA LYS A 40 -2.41 -4.24 8.29
C LYS A 40 -2.48 -5.46 7.37
N ILE A 41 -3.41 -6.36 7.65
CA ILE A 41 -3.67 -7.49 6.77
C ILE A 41 -4.57 -6.96 5.65
N THR A 42 -4.09 -7.06 4.42
CA THR A 42 -4.87 -6.67 3.24
C THR A 42 -5.78 -7.82 2.83
N MET A 43 -7.05 -7.55 2.58
CA MET A 43 -7.98 -8.56 2.07
C MET A 43 -7.51 -9.07 0.71
N PRO A 44 -7.42 -10.39 0.49
CA PRO A 44 -6.95 -10.97 -0.77
C PRO A 44 -8.06 -10.94 -1.84
N MET A 45 -8.49 -9.75 -2.26
CA MET A 45 -9.67 -9.52 -3.10
C MET A 45 -9.68 -10.36 -4.38
N GLY A 46 -8.53 -10.45 -5.08
CA GLY A 46 -8.44 -11.28 -6.29
C GLY A 46 -8.79 -12.75 -6.02
N ILE A 47 -8.27 -13.31 -4.93
CA ILE A 47 -8.59 -14.69 -4.50
C ILE A 47 -10.07 -14.83 -4.17
N LEU A 48 -10.66 -13.85 -3.46
CA LEU A 48 -12.06 -13.90 -3.06
C LEU A 48 -13.01 -13.82 -4.27
N TYR A 49 -12.68 -13.03 -5.30
CA TYR A 49 -13.44 -13.02 -6.56
C TYR A 49 -13.32 -14.36 -7.31
N LEU A 50 -12.13 -14.93 -7.42
CA LEU A 50 -11.94 -16.23 -8.05
C LEU A 50 -12.69 -17.34 -7.29
N GLY A 51 -12.61 -17.33 -5.97
CA GLY A 51 -13.36 -18.24 -5.11
C GLY A 51 -14.87 -18.15 -5.33
N ALA A 52 -15.41 -16.93 -5.46
CA ALA A 52 -16.83 -16.70 -5.73
C ALA A 52 -17.27 -17.25 -7.10
N VAL A 53 -16.44 -17.06 -8.13
CA VAL A 53 -16.71 -17.61 -9.49
C VAL A 53 -16.71 -19.14 -9.46
N ILE A 54 -15.75 -19.75 -8.74
CA ILE A 54 -15.68 -21.22 -8.58
C ILE A 54 -16.91 -21.72 -7.80
N GLN A 55 -17.26 -21.13 -6.66
CA GLN A 55 -18.42 -21.53 -5.85
C GLN A 55 -19.72 -21.47 -6.65
N LYS A 56 -19.89 -20.44 -7.49
CA LYS A 56 -21.05 -20.28 -8.37
C LYS A 56 -21.13 -21.36 -9.46
N SER A 57 -20.00 -21.72 -10.04
CA SER A 57 -19.94 -22.58 -11.25
C SER A 57 -19.66 -24.06 -10.94
N LEU A 58 -18.99 -24.32 -9.83
CA LEU A 58 -18.57 -25.67 -9.37
C LEU A 58 -18.92 -25.82 -7.88
N PRO A 59 -20.21 -25.96 -7.52
CA PRO A 59 -20.65 -25.94 -6.12
C PRO A 59 -20.07 -27.06 -5.25
N ASP A 60 -19.64 -28.16 -5.86
CA ASP A 60 -18.99 -29.29 -5.17
C ASP A 60 -17.48 -29.11 -4.97
N ALA A 61 -16.91 -27.99 -5.42
CA ALA A 61 -15.50 -27.69 -5.23
C ALA A 61 -15.25 -27.16 -3.82
N ASN A 62 -14.27 -27.74 -3.14
CA ASN A 62 -13.76 -27.23 -1.88
C ASN A 62 -12.66 -26.21 -2.15
N ILE A 63 -12.73 -25.05 -1.52
CA ILE A 63 -11.77 -23.95 -1.70
C ILE A 63 -11.18 -23.59 -0.34
N ASP A 64 -9.87 -23.72 -0.24
CA ASP A 64 -9.11 -23.31 0.94
C ASP A 64 -8.26 -22.08 0.61
N VAL A 65 -8.22 -21.13 1.53
CA VAL A 65 -7.41 -19.91 1.42
C VAL A 65 -6.44 -19.85 2.58
N VAL A 66 -5.14 -19.81 2.28
CA VAL A 66 -4.11 -19.60 3.29
C VAL A 66 -3.42 -18.27 3.03
N ASP A 67 -3.59 -17.34 3.97
CA ASP A 67 -2.95 -16.02 3.95
C ASP A 67 -1.73 -16.01 4.88
N LEU A 68 -0.54 -16.05 4.29
CA LEU A 68 0.71 -16.08 5.03
C LEU A 68 0.99 -14.76 5.77
N ALA A 69 0.46 -13.63 5.30
CA ALA A 69 0.61 -12.36 6.00
C ALA A 69 -0.18 -12.38 7.32
N LYS A 70 -1.38 -12.97 7.32
CA LYS A 70 -2.17 -13.19 8.54
C LYS A 70 -1.44 -14.11 9.53
N ILE A 71 -0.94 -15.25 9.04
CA ILE A 71 -0.21 -16.20 9.88
C ILE A 71 1.07 -15.58 10.45
N LEU A 72 1.76 -14.74 9.68
CA LEU A 72 2.93 -13.98 10.17
C LEU A 72 2.54 -13.04 11.31
N CYS A 73 1.38 -12.38 11.23
CA CYS A 73 0.89 -11.53 12.31
C CYS A 73 0.63 -12.34 13.59
N GLU A 74 0.00 -13.51 13.46
CA GLU A 74 -0.21 -14.44 14.59
C GLU A 74 1.10 -14.92 15.18
N TYR A 75 2.01 -15.38 14.32
CA TYR A 75 3.37 -15.82 14.72
C TYR A 75 4.12 -14.70 15.44
N ASN A 76 4.00 -13.49 14.92
CA ASN A 76 4.58 -12.31 15.53
C ASN A 76 3.99 -12.01 16.91
N ASN A 77 2.81 -12.42 17.24
CA ASN A 77 2.16 -12.22 18.53
C ASN A 77 2.49 -13.31 19.57
N CYS A 78 3.22 -14.38 19.21
CA CYS A 78 3.66 -15.41 20.17
C CYS A 78 4.86 -14.94 20.98
N ASN A 79 4.87 -15.25 22.29
CA ASN A 79 5.96 -14.85 23.19
C ASN A 79 7.22 -15.75 23.06
N ASP A 80 7.02 -17.04 22.74
CA ASP A 80 8.06 -18.07 22.70
C ASP A 80 8.36 -18.46 21.24
N ARG A 81 8.96 -17.52 20.48
CA ARG A 81 9.34 -17.76 19.09
C ARG A 81 10.77 -18.29 19.01
N GLU A 82 10.95 -19.27 18.16
CA GLU A 82 12.26 -19.72 17.71
C GLU A 82 12.73 -18.96 16.47
N ALA A 83 14.04 -18.89 16.27
CA ALA A 83 14.59 -18.41 14.99
C ALA A 83 14.36 -19.46 13.91
N ILE A 84 13.67 -19.11 12.85
CA ILE A 84 13.36 -20.01 11.73
C ILE A 84 13.63 -19.35 10.39
N SER A 85 13.86 -20.17 9.36
CA SER A 85 13.98 -19.67 7.99
C SER A 85 12.60 -19.36 7.38
N VAL A 86 12.59 -18.55 6.31
CA VAL A 86 11.35 -18.22 5.57
C VAL A 86 10.65 -19.50 5.07
N LYS A 87 11.38 -20.43 4.46
CA LYS A 87 10.80 -21.70 3.97
C LYS A 87 10.25 -22.57 5.11
N ARG A 88 10.92 -22.60 6.26
CA ARG A 88 10.43 -23.33 7.43
C ARG A 88 9.13 -22.69 7.94
N PHE A 89 9.07 -21.36 8.03
CA PHE A 89 7.85 -20.66 8.39
C PHE A 89 6.70 -21.01 7.44
N ILE A 90 6.93 -20.95 6.11
CA ILE A 90 5.93 -21.29 5.09
C ILE A 90 5.43 -22.74 5.26
N HIS A 91 6.36 -23.68 5.40
CA HIS A 91 6.03 -25.10 5.58
C HIS A 91 5.15 -25.33 6.82
N ASP A 92 5.53 -24.74 7.95
CA ASP A 92 4.79 -24.89 9.21
C ASP A 92 3.42 -24.21 9.14
N ALA A 93 3.33 -23.07 8.45
CA ALA A 93 2.07 -22.37 8.20
C ALA A 93 1.09 -23.23 7.37
N LEU A 94 1.57 -23.86 6.29
CA LEU A 94 0.74 -24.75 5.47
C LEU A 94 0.30 -26.00 6.23
N LYS A 95 1.20 -26.63 6.97
CA LYS A 95 0.87 -27.80 7.81
C LYS A 95 -0.12 -27.51 8.92
N LYS A 96 -0.05 -26.31 9.52
CA LYS A 96 -0.98 -25.87 10.56
C LYS A 96 -2.37 -25.58 9.99
N SER A 97 -2.42 -25.04 8.76
CA SER A 97 -3.66 -24.59 8.14
C SER A 97 -4.45 -25.69 7.43
N LEU A 98 -3.81 -26.78 7.05
CA LEU A 98 -4.37 -27.83 6.21
C LEU A 98 -4.21 -29.22 6.89
N ALA A 99 -5.16 -30.13 6.62
CA ALA A 99 -5.07 -31.50 7.10
C ALA A 99 -3.87 -32.24 6.46
N GLU A 100 -3.26 -33.18 7.19
CA GLU A 100 -2.13 -33.96 6.66
C GLU A 100 -2.46 -34.72 5.36
N SER A 101 -3.72 -35.16 5.21
CA SER A 101 -4.21 -35.86 4.00
C SER A 101 -4.66 -34.92 2.89
N TYR A 102 -4.48 -33.61 3.05
CA TYR A 102 -4.95 -32.63 2.07
C TYR A 102 -4.21 -32.77 0.74
N GLN A 103 -4.97 -32.92 -0.33
CA GLN A 103 -4.46 -33.04 -1.69
C GLN A 103 -5.16 -32.02 -2.59
N PRO A 104 -4.49 -30.93 -2.96
CA PRO A 104 -5.08 -29.95 -3.87
C PRO A 104 -5.08 -30.43 -5.32
N THR A 105 -6.15 -30.17 -6.02
CA THR A 105 -6.28 -30.36 -7.48
C THR A 105 -5.48 -29.29 -8.23
N MET A 106 -5.44 -28.07 -7.68
CA MET A 106 -4.69 -26.95 -8.22
C MET A 106 -4.29 -26.01 -7.07
N ILE A 107 -3.09 -25.42 -7.17
CA ILE A 107 -2.59 -24.39 -6.27
C ILE A 107 -2.51 -23.08 -7.04
N GLY A 108 -3.18 -22.03 -6.53
CA GLY A 108 -3.10 -20.67 -7.05
C GLY A 108 -2.38 -19.75 -6.08
N ILE A 109 -1.33 -19.06 -6.51
CA ILE A 109 -0.58 -18.07 -5.70
C ILE A 109 -0.82 -16.68 -6.30
N SER A 110 -1.34 -15.73 -5.50
CA SER A 110 -1.66 -14.38 -5.96
C SER A 110 -0.59 -13.38 -5.57
N ILE A 111 0.19 -12.87 -6.53
CA ILE A 111 1.26 -11.89 -6.28
C ILE A 111 0.81 -10.49 -6.72
N LEU A 112 0.45 -9.66 -5.75
CA LEU A 112 0.02 -8.28 -5.99
C LEU A 112 1.22 -7.33 -6.13
N PHE A 113 2.21 -7.42 -5.24
CA PHE A 113 3.36 -6.52 -5.17
C PHE A 113 4.67 -7.22 -5.58
N SER A 114 5.54 -6.49 -6.28
CA SER A 114 6.84 -7.02 -6.73
C SER A 114 7.76 -7.39 -5.55
N SER A 115 7.63 -6.72 -4.42
CA SER A 115 8.36 -7.03 -3.18
C SER A 115 8.05 -8.43 -2.59
N ALA A 116 6.97 -9.07 -3.04
CA ALA A 116 6.62 -10.44 -2.65
C ALA A 116 7.19 -11.51 -3.60
N HIS A 117 7.98 -11.12 -4.63
CA HIS A 117 8.48 -12.05 -5.64
C HIS A 117 9.24 -13.22 -5.00
N LYS A 118 10.30 -12.94 -4.25
CA LYS A 118 11.15 -13.98 -3.63
C LYS A 118 10.37 -14.86 -2.65
N THR A 119 9.54 -14.26 -1.80
CA THR A 119 8.68 -15.02 -0.87
C THR A 119 7.72 -15.94 -1.62
N SER A 120 7.19 -15.50 -2.77
CA SER A 120 6.30 -16.31 -3.60
C SER A 120 7.03 -17.45 -4.30
N MET A 121 8.29 -17.25 -4.69
CA MET A 121 9.13 -18.34 -5.23
C MET A 121 9.42 -19.39 -4.14
N ASP A 122 9.81 -18.97 -2.93
CA ASP A 122 9.99 -19.89 -1.81
C ASP A 122 8.68 -20.64 -1.46
N LEU A 123 7.53 -19.97 -1.55
CA LEU A 123 6.22 -20.58 -1.35
C LEU A 123 5.92 -21.64 -2.41
N ALA A 124 6.17 -21.36 -3.69
CA ALA A 124 5.99 -22.32 -4.76
C ALA A 124 6.90 -23.55 -4.59
N GLU A 125 8.16 -23.35 -4.17
CA GLU A 125 9.10 -24.44 -3.90
C GLU A 125 8.63 -25.33 -2.74
N VAL A 126 8.18 -24.75 -1.63
CA VAL A 126 7.62 -25.52 -0.51
C VAL A 126 6.35 -26.27 -0.93
N CYS A 127 5.46 -25.63 -1.72
CA CYS A 127 4.30 -26.32 -2.26
C CYS A 127 4.69 -27.49 -3.16
N ARG A 128 5.72 -27.36 -3.99
CA ARG A 128 6.23 -28.44 -4.86
C ARG A 128 6.82 -29.59 -4.06
N GLU A 129 7.49 -29.31 -2.94
CA GLU A 129 7.99 -30.34 -2.02
C GLU A 129 6.85 -31.13 -1.37
N ILE A 130 5.78 -30.44 -0.94
CA ILE A 130 4.62 -31.09 -0.29
C ILE A 130 3.73 -31.83 -1.32
N TRP A 131 3.46 -31.20 -2.47
CA TRP A 131 2.57 -31.70 -3.52
C TRP A 131 3.28 -31.77 -4.89
N PRO A 132 4.11 -32.80 -5.12
CA PRO A 132 5.00 -32.87 -6.28
C PRO A 132 4.31 -32.85 -7.65
N LYS A 133 3.06 -33.28 -7.73
CA LYS A 133 2.31 -33.45 -8.99
C LYS A 133 1.21 -32.40 -9.20
N THR A 134 0.90 -31.60 -8.21
CA THR A 134 -0.19 -30.62 -8.30
C THR A 134 0.22 -29.42 -9.16
N PRO A 135 -0.59 -28.97 -10.12
CA PRO A 135 -0.33 -27.77 -10.90
C PRO A 135 -0.24 -26.52 -9.99
N ILE A 136 0.85 -25.77 -10.12
CA ILE A 136 1.08 -24.50 -9.40
C ILE A 136 0.99 -23.36 -10.39
N VAL A 137 0.00 -22.48 -10.19
CA VAL A 137 -0.31 -21.34 -11.06
C VAL A 137 -0.10 -20.05 -10.28
N LEU A 138 0.72 -19.14 -10.81
CA LEU A 138 0.90 -17.80 -10.25
C LEU A 138 0.10 -16.77 -11.03
N GLY A 139 -0.62 -15.90 -10.31
CA GLY A 139 -1.43 -14.82 -10.86
C GLY A 139 -1.25 -13.50 -10.12
N GLY A 140 -1.97 -12.46 -10.56
CA GLY A 140 -1.93 -11.11 -10.00
C GLY A 140 -1.07 -10.14 -10.82
N VAL A 141 -0.99 -8.88 -10.35
CA VAL A 141 -0.35 -7.78 -11.11
C VAL A 141 1.12 -8.05 -11.38
N HIS A 142 1.87 -8.48 -10.37
CA HIS A 142 3.28 -8.81 -10.55
C HIS A 142 3.46 -9.96 -11.54
N SER A 143 2.72 -11.05 -11.36
CA SER A 143 2.80 -12.22 -12.25
C SER A 143 2.48 -11.89 -13.71
N THR A 144 1.51 -11.00 -13.94
CA THR A 144 1.14 -10.53 -15.29
C THR A 144 2.33 -9.88 -16.01
N ASN A 145 3.24 -9.23 -15.28
CA ASN A 145 4.34 -8.45 -15.83
C ASN A 145 5.71 -9.14 -15.74
N ALA A 146 5.88 -10.13 -14.85
CA ALA A 146 7.13 -10.83 -14.57
C ALA A 146 7.09 -12.31 -14.99
N VAL A 147 6.43 -12.61 -16.12
CA VAL A 147 6.21 -13.99 -16.59
C VAL A 147 7.52 -14.75 -16.71
N ASP A 148 8.53 -14.13 -17.33
CA ASP A 148 9.83 -14.74 -17.61
C ASP A 148 10.53 -15.12 -16.30
N SER A 149 10.73 -14.16 -15.40
CA SER A 149 11.38 -14.37 -14.10
C SER A 149 10.67 -15.39 -13.21
N ILE A 150 9.34 -15.45 -13.29
CA ILE A 150 8.55 -16.41 -12.51
C ILE A 150 8.73 -17.84 -13.07
N LEU A 151 8.70 -17.99 -14.41
CA LEU A 151 8.84 -19.30 -15.04
C LEU A 151 10.28 -19.84 -15.05
N GLU A 152 11.28 -19.04 -14.70
CA GLU A 152 12.63 -19.55 -14.38
C GLU A 152 12.60 -20.50 -13.17
N ASN A 153 11.70 -20.28 -12.21
CA ASN A 153 11.54 -21.17 -11.06
C ASN A 153 10.80 -22.45 -11.46
N LYS A 154 11.50 -23.58 -11.38
CA LYS A 154 11.00 -24.91 -11.81
C LYS A 154 9.82 -25.41 -10.97
N ALA A 155 9.59 -24.86 -9.79
CA ALA A 155 8.43 -25.21 -8.96
C ALA A 155 7.11 -24.69 -9.52
N VAL A 156 7.14 -23.62 -10.34
CA VAL A 156 5.96 -23.03 -10.97
C VAL A 156 5.67 -23.70 -12.31
N ASP A 157 4.44 -24.08 -12.58
CA ASP A 157 4.05 -24.67 -13.87
C ASP A 157 3.51 -23.63 -14.84
N TYR A 158 2.68 -22.69 -14.33
CA TYR A 158 1.96 -21.74 -15.16
C TYR A 158 1.92 -20.35 -14.53
N VAL A 159 1.83 -19.35 -15.40
CA VAL A 159 1.49 -17.97 -15.02
C VAL A 159 0.16 -17.59 -15.66
N CYS A 160 -0.78 -17.10 -14.87
CA CYS A 160 -2.01 -16.48 -15.36
C CYS A 160 -1.79 -15.00 -15.59
N LYS A 161 -1.89 -14.56 -16.84
CA LYS A 161 -1.66 -13.18 -17.27
C LYS A 161 -2.98 -12.43 -17.45
N GLY A 162 -3.23 -11.38 -16.65
CA GLY A 162 -4.46 -10.59 -16.66
C GLY A 162 -5.48 -11.02 -15.61
N GLU A 163 -6.76 -10.74 -15.85
CA GLU A 163 -7.87 -11.10 -14.96
C GLU A 163 -8.23 -12.58 -15.14
N ALA A 164 -8.38 -13.33 -14.06
CA ALA A 164 -8.60 -14.77 -14.15
C ALA A 164 -10.07 -15.19 -13.99
N GLU A 165 -10.99 -14.29 -13.66
CA GLU A 165 -12.39 -14.62 -13.42
C GLU A 165 -13.09 -15.28 -14.61
N SER A 166 -12.71 -14.92 -15.84
CA SER A 166 -13.29 -15.51 -17.06
C SER A 166 -12.79 -16.91 -17.38
N ILE A 167 -11.66 -17.33 -16.80
CA ILE A 167 -10.97 -18.58 -17.16
C ILE A 167 -10.78 -19.55 -16.00
N ILE A 168 -10.97 -19.12 -14.75
CA ILE A 168 -10.63 -19.93 -13.57
C ILE A 168 -11.42 -21.25 -13.50
N VAL A 169 -12.66 -21.27 -13.96
CA VAL A 169 -13.50 -22.49 -13.97
C VAL A 169 -12.89 -23.53 -14.92
N GLU A 170 -12.51 -23.12 -16.13
CA GLU A 170 -11.85 -23.99 -17.09
C GLU A 170 -10.49 -24.49 -16.56
N MET A 171 -9.72 -23.61 -15.90
CA MET A 171 -8.45 -24.01 -15.29
C MET A 171 -8.65 -25.12 -14.24
N VAL A 172 -9.62 -24.99 -13.36
CA VAL A 172 -9.92 -25.98 -12.31
C VAL A 172 -10.40 -27.30 -12.93
N GLN A 173 -11.27 -27.25 -13.94
CA GLN A 173 -11.75 -28.46 -14.63
C GLN A 173 -10.63 -29.22 -15.33
N LYS A 174 -9.79 -28.53 -16.10
CA LYS A 174 -8.63 -29.14 -16.77
C LYS A 174 -7.61 -29.71 -15.77
N ALA A 175 -7.32 -28.96 -14.70
CA ALA A 175 -6.44 -29.46 -13.64
C ALA A 175 -6.98 -30.74 -13.00
N ASN A 176 -8.30 -30.83 -12.78
CA ASN A 176 -8.95 -32.03 -12.25
C ASN A 176 -8.89 -33.23 -13.21
N GLN A 177 -8.86 -32.97 -14.51
CA GLN A 177 -8.76 -33.98 -15.57
C GLN A 177 -7.28 -34.38 -15.86
N GLY A 178 -6.32 -33.67 -15.25
CA GLY A 178 -4.90 -33.87 -15.54
C GLY A 178 -4.47 -33.29 -16.89
N GLU A 179 -5.27 -32.37 -17.46
CA GLU A 179 -4.98 -31.75 -18.75
C GLU A 179 -4.06 -30.52 -18.60
N ALA A 180 -3.36 -30.19 -19.68
CA ALA A 180 -2.50 -29.01 -19.73
C ALA A 180 -3.34 -27.71 -19.69
N LEU A 181 -2.93 -26.75 -18.86
CA LEU A 181 -3.65 -25.48 -18.68
C LEU A 181 -3.25 -24.43 -19.72
N ASP A 182 -2.12 -24.55 -20.38
CA ASP A 182 -1.62 -23.56 -21.35
C ASP A 182 -2.38 -23.55 -22.69
N THR A 183 -3.34 -24.43 -22.88
CA THR A 183 -4.34 -24.33 -23.96
C THR A 183 -5.33 -23.18 -23.73
N ILE A 184 -5.46 -22.71 -22.48
CA ILE A 184 -6.34 -21.61 -22.10
C ILE A 184 -5.67 -20.27 -22.45
N GLN A 185 -6.42 -19.35 -23.04
CA GLN A 185 -5.91 -18.01 -23.33
C GLN A 185 -5.56 -17.27 -22.02
N GLY A 186 -4.35 -16.74 -21.93
CA GLY A 186 -3.86 -16.03 -20.73
C GLY A 186 -3.12 -16.92 -19.74
N VAL A 187 -3.13 -18.24 -19.93
CA VAL A 187 -2.30 -19.16 -19.15
C VAL A 187 -1.02 -19.47 -19.93
N ILE A 188 0.12 -19.18 -19.32
CA ILE A 188 1.45 -19.26 -19.95
C ILE A 188 2.26 -20.33 -19.24
N SER A 189 2.75 -21.32 -20.01
CA SER A 189 3.76 -22.30 -19.60
C SER A 189 5.15 -21.88 -20.09
N ARG A 190 6.19 -22.61 -19.68
CA ARG A 190 7.56 -22.42 -20.21
C ARG A 190 7.65 -22.65 -21.71
N SER A 191 6.94 -23.68 -22.22
CA SER A 191 6.90 -23.98 -23.66
C SER A 191 6.27 -22.86 -24.46
N LYS A 192 5.15 -22.30 -23.96
CA LYS A 192 4.44 -21.20 -24.60
C LYS A 192 5.24 -19.89 -24.54
N LEU A 193 5.99 -19.67 -23.45
CA LEU A 193 6.92 -18.56 -23.34
C LEU A 193 8.02 -18.67 -24.39
N ALA A 194 8.71 -19.80 -24.48
CA ALA A 194 9.78 -20.04 -25.46
C ALA A 194 9.28 -19.93 -26.91
N GLU A 195 8.08 -20.44 -27.22
CA GLU A 195 7.45 -20.26 -28.53
C GLU A 195 7.19 -18.77 -28.85
N SER A 196 6.73 -18.01 -27.88
CA SER A 196 6.49 -16.57 -28.01
C SER A 196 7.78 -15.80 -28.34
N GLU A 197 8.87 -16.11 -27.66
CA GLU A 197 10.19 -15.50 -27.90
C GLU A 197 10.70 -15.79 -29.31
N VAL A 198 10.67 -17.07 -29.74
CA VAL A 198 11.09 -17.49 -31.07
C VAL A 198 10.27 -16.78 -32.17
N ASN A 199 8.97 -16.70 -31.98
CA ASN A 199 8.06 -16.09 -32.95
C ASN A 199 7.94 -14.56 -32.81
N LYS A 200 8.58 -13.93 -31.84
CA LYS A 200 8.48 -12.50 -31.50
C LYS A 200 7.01 -12.05 -31.33
N ARG A 201 6.18 -12.88 -30.74
CA ARG A 201 4.76 -12.59 -30.50
C ARG A 201 4.54 -12.20 -29.05
N ALA A 202 3.68 -11.22 -28.83
CA ALA A 202 3.28 -10.87 -27.46
C ALA A 202 2.48 -12.00 -26.80
N LEU A 203 2.79 -12.30 -25.55
CA LEU A 203 2.04 -13.26 -24.75
C LEU A 203 0.58 -12.78 -24.56
N PRO A 204 -0.41 -13.62 -24.87
CA PRO A 204 -1.81 -13.26 -24.72
C PRO A 204 -2.19 -13.08 -23.26
N SER A 205 -3.03 -12.10 -22.97
CA SER A 205 -3.73 -11.98 -21.68
C SER A 205 -5.07 -12.71 -21.74
N SER A 206 -5.59 -13.07 -20.57
CA SER A 206 -6.96 -13.58 -20.41
C SER A 206 -8.01 -12.57 -20.92
N PRO A 207 -9.18 -13.05 -21.40
CA PRO A 207 -10.27 -12.18 -21.81
C PRO A 207 -10.80 -11.36 -20.65
N LEU A 208 -11.04 -10.06 -20.89
CA LEU A 208 -11.63 -9.17 -19.89
C LEU A 208 -13.16 -9.32 -19.86
N ILE A 209 -13.73 -9.42 -18.67
CA ILE A 209 -15.18 -9.36 -18.48
C ILE A 209 -15.64 -7.90 -18.63
N ASN A 210 -16.48 -7.62 -19.62
CA ASN A 210 -16.93 -6.26 -19.93
C ASN A 210 -17.97 -5.76 -18.92
N ASN A 211 -18.93 -6.60 -18.55
CA ASN A 211 -19.95 -6.29 -17.57
C ASN A 211 -19.51 -6.81 -16.19
N LEU A 212 -19.10 -5.90 -15.31
CA LEU A 212 -18.61 -6.28 -13.99
C LEU A 212 -19.72 -6.82 -13.05
N ASP A 213 -20.99 -6.57 -13.35
CA ASP A 213 -22.11 -7.10 -12.56
C ASP A 213 -22.32 -8.61 -12.75
N GLU A 214 -21.72 -9.21 -13.77
CA GLU A 214 -21.71 -10.66 -14.00
C GLU A 214 -20.79 -11.41 -13.04
N ILE A 215 -19.77 -10.71 -12.51
CA ILE A 215 -18.84 -11.25 -11.53
C ILE A 215 -19.59 -11.34 -10.19
N PRO A 216 -19.66 -12.51 -9.55
CA PRO A 216 -20.28 -12.63 -8.23
C PRO A 216 -19.52 -11.79 -7.20
N PHE A 217 -20.22 -11.39 -6.13
CA PHE A 217 -19.57 -10.73 -5.00
C PHE A 217 -18.46 -11.60 -4.42
N PRO A 218 -17.39 -11.00 -3.86
CA PRO A 218 -16.29 -11.77 -3.28
C PRO A 218 -16.80 -12.83 -2.29
N ALA A 219 -16.18 -13.99 -2.30
CA ALA A 219 -16.51 -15.09 -1.39
C ALA A 219 -16.01 -14.81 0.03
N TRP A 220 -16.63 -13.85 0.70
CA TRP A 220 -16.29 -13.41 2.05
C TRP A 220 -16.26 -14.55 3.09
N ASN A 221 -16.96 -15.65 2.82
CA ASN A 221 -16.98 -16.85 3.64
C ASN A 221 -15.68 -17.66 3.60
N LEU A 222 -14.80 -17.40 2.66
CA LEU A 222 -13.50 -18.08 2.54
C LEU A 222 -12.42 -17.55 3.51
N ILE A 223 -12.69 -16.44 4.17
CA ILE A 223 -11.78 -15.85 5.15
C ILE A 223 -12.50 -15.52 6.46
N PRO A 224 -11.80 -15.50 7.60
CA PRO A 224 -12.37 -15.05 8.87
C PRO A 224 -12.55 -13.52 8.87
N MET A 225 -13.65 -13.03 8.29
CA MET A 225 -13.92 -11.60 8.05
C MET A 225 -13.70 -10.72 9.28
N SER A 226 -14.09 -11.21 10.48
CA SER A 226 -13.90 -10.47 11.75
C SER A 226 -12.44 -10.07 12.02
N GLU A 227 -11.47 -10.83 11.52
CA GLU A 227 -10.06 -10.55 11.72
C GLU A 227 -9.54 -9.52 10.70
N TYR A 228 -10.07 -9.55 9.47
CA TYR A 228 -9.68 -8.61 8.41
C TYR A 228 -10.31 -7.22 8.61
N ILE A 229 -11.60 -7.14 8.93
CA ILE A 229 -12.27 -5.84 9.14
C ILE A 229 -11.78 -5.11 10.38
N SER A 230 -11.38 -5.82 11.45
CA SER A 230 -10.85 -5.23 12.68
C SER A 230 -9.42 -4.72 12.53
N SER A 231 -8.68 -5.21 11.52
CA SER A 231 -7.30 -4.79 11.24
C SER A 231 -7.23 -3.47 10.45
N GLY A 232 -8.33 -3.08 9.80
CA GLY A 232 -8.43 -1.88 8.97
C GLY A 232 -8.53 -0.60 9.80
N ARG A 233 -7.41 -0.10 10.32
CA ARG A 233 -7.39 1.13 11.12
C ARG A 233 -6.99 2.33 10.30
N THR A 234 -7.96 3.06 9.81
CA THR A 234 -7.77 4.49 9.56
C THR A 234 -8.67 5.23 10.55
N ARG A 235 -8.08 5.90 11.53
CA ARG A 235 -8.84 6.60 12.56
C ARG A 235 -9.39 7.92 12.00
N ARG A 236 -10.63 8.23 12.31
CA ARG A 236 -11.26 9.54 12.08
C ARG A 236 -10.69 10.61 13.04
N MET A 237 -11.07 11.86 12.78
CA MET A 237 -10.83 12.98 13.67
C MET A 237 -11.60 12.86 15.01
N ASP A 238 -12.69 12.07 15.05
CA ASP A 238 -13.38 11.70 16.28
C ASP A 238 -12.78 10.40 16.83
N ASN A 239 -11.99 10.47 17.86
CA ASN A 239 -11.29 9.33 18.48
C ASN A 239 -12.20 8.24 19.08
N ASN A 240 -13.53 8.33 18.89
CA ASN A 240 -14.50 7.51 19.61
C ASN A 240 -15.09 6.34 18.81
N LEU A 241 -14.80 6.19 17.52
CA LEU A 241 -15.39 5.15 16.69
C LEU A 241 -14.38 4.09 16.29
N HIS A 242 -14.71 2.83 16.60
CA HIS A 242 -14.01 1.68 16.03
C HIS A 242 -14.49 1.48 14.59
N TYR A 243 -13.56 1.50 13.62
CA TYR A 243 -13.88 1.21 12.23
C TYR A 243 -13.66 -0.26 11.95
N TYR A 244 -14.71 -0.86 11.42
CA TYR A 244 -14.68 -2.18 10.80
C TYR A 244 -14.72 -1.97 9.30
N ALA A 245 -13.53 -1.88 8.69
CA ALA A 245 -13.40 -1.49 7.29
C ALA A 245 -13.29 -2.71 6.37
N ALA A 246 -14.00 -2.69 5.25
CA ALA A 246 -13.86 -3.66 4.18
C ALA A 246 -13.45 -2.99 2.86
N THR A 247 -12.64 -3.70 2.07
CA THR A 247 -12.28 -3.31 0.72
C THR A 247 -13.39 -3.64 -0.26
N ILE A 248 -13.66 -2.75 -1.22
CA ILE A 248 -14.54 -3.00 -2.36
C ILE A 248 -13.89 -2.57 -3.67
N ILE A 249 -14.31 -3.18 -4.78
CA ILE A 249 -13.93 -2.77 -6.14
C ILE A 249 -15.20 -2.45 -6.90
N THR A 250 -15.34 -1.19 -7.34
CA THR A 250 -16.54 -0.72 -8.05
C THR A 250 -16.29 -0.44 -9.52
N THR A 251 -15.01 -0.26 -9.91
CA THR A 251 -14.57 -0.04 -11.29
C THR A 251 -13.27 -0.79 -11.56
N ARG A 252 -12.99 -1.08 -12.83
CA ARG A 252 -11.70 -1.61 -13.28
C ARG A 252 -11.22 -0.86 -14.51
N GLY A 253 -9.90 -0.68 -14.62
CA GLY A 253 -9.23 -0.01 -15.71
C GLY A 253 -8.95 1.46 -15.44
N CYS A 254 -7.99 2.02 -16.20
CA CYS A 254 -7.60 3.42 -16.08
C CYS A 254 -7.15 3.97 -17.44
N PRO A 255 -7.76 5.05 -17.96
CA PRO A 255 -7.41 5.59 -19.27
C PRO A 255 -6.13 6.45 -19.25
N PHE A 256 -5.58 6.75 -18.08
CA PHE A 256 -4.39 7.58 -17.96
C PHE A 256 -3.10 6.84 -18.35
N HIS A 257 -2.08 7.61 -18.75
CA HIS A 257 -0.80 7.13 -19.25
C HIS A 257 0.37 7.49 -18.32
N CYS A 258 0.13 7.48 -17.01
CA CYS A 258 1.18 7.76 -16.05
C CYS A 258 2.35 6.77 -16.21
N THR A 259 3.58 7.29 -16.38
CA THR A 259 4.76 6.48 -16.74
C THR A 259 5.16 5.48 -15.66
N PHE A 260 4.86 5.77 -14.40
CA PHE A 260 5.22 4.96 -13.24
C PHE A 260 4.20 3.86 -12.91
N CYS A 261 3.01 3.86 -13.54
CA CYS A 261 1.90 2.97 -13.18
C CYS A 261 1.82 1.76 -14.12
N SER A 262 1.59 0.58 -13.54
CA SER A 262 1.43 -0.70 -14.26
C SER A 262 0.02 -1.31 -14.14
N SER A 263 -0.95 -0.69 -13.45
CA SER A 263 -2.29 -1.29 -13.23
C SER A 263 -3.05 -1.61 -14.53
N TRP A 264 -2.85 -0.78 -15.55
CA TRP A 264 -3.42 -0.98 -16.89
C TRP A 264 -3.03 -2.29 -17.58
N THR A 265 -1.93 -2.92 -17.15
CA THR A 265 -1.48 -4.20 -17.73
C THR A 265 -2.39 -5.36 -17.37
N VAL A 266 -3.14 -5.25 -16.27
CA VAL A 266 -4.14 -6.23 -15.82
C VAL A 266 -5.54 -5.83 -16.26
N HIS A 267 -5.97 -4.62 -15.90
CA HIS A 267 -7.35 -4.19 -16.06
C HIS A 267 -7.63 -3.46 -17.37
N GLY A 268 -6.58 -3.20 -18.16
CA GLY A 268 -6.68 -2.45 -19.42
C GLY A 268 -6.91 -0.95 -19.21
N ARG A 269 -7.05 -0.24 -20.35
CA ARG A 269 -7.26 1.22 -20.34
C ARG A 269 -8.72 1.62 -20.50
N LYS A 270 -9.59 0.69 -20.89
CA LYS A 270 -11.03 0.94 -21.00
C LYS A 270 -11.66 0.79 -19.62
N MET A 271 -12.35 1.83 -19.18
CA MET A 271 -13.10 1.79 -17.93
C MET A 271 -14.28 0.83 -18.01
N ARG A 272 -14.42 -0.01 -16.98
CA ARG A 272 -15.57 -0.89 -16.77
C ARG A 272 -16.13 -0.59 -15.39
N TYR A 273 -17.44 -0.66 -15.25
CA TYR A 273 -18.15 -0.21 -14.06
C TYR A 273 -19.13 -1.29 -13.58
N ARG A 274 -19.26 -1.40 -12.29
CA ARG A 274 -20.43 -2.03 -11.66
C ARG A 274 -21.58 -1.02 -11.62
N SER A 275 -22.81 -1.49 -11.72
CA SER A 275 -24.00 -0.66 -11.53
C SER A 275 -24.11 -0.21 -10.08
N THR A 276 -24.79 0.91 -9.85
CA THR A 276 -25.09 1.41 -8.51
C THR A 276 -25.81 0.36 -7.68
N GLU A 277 -26.83 -0.30 -8.25
CA GLU A 277 -27.60 -1.35 -7.59
C GLU A 277 -26.71 -2.54 -7.17
N ASN A 278 -25.79 -2.99 -8.03
CA ASN A 278 -24.88 -4.08 -7.73
C ASN A 278 -23.92 -3.71 -6.58
N VAL A 279 -23.38 -2.49 -6.56
CA VAL A 279 -22.52 -2.01 -5.46
C VAL A 279 -23.30 -1.94 -4.15
N ILE A 280 -24.52 -1.37 -4.16
CA ILE A 280 -25.34 -1.23 -2.95
C ILE A 280 -25.68 -2.59 -2.34
N LYS A 281 -26.03 -3.59 -3.15
CA LYS A 281 -26.27 -4.96 -2.66
C LYS A 281 -25.08 -5.56 -1.93
N GLU A 282 -23.86 -5.34 -2.42
CA GLU A 282 -22.64 -5.79 -1.73
C GLU A 282 -22.43 -5.03 -0.42
N LEU A 283 -22.66 -3.71 -0.40
CA LEU A 283 -22.56 -2.90 0.81
C LEU A 283 -23.57 -3.35 1.88
N GLU A 284 -24.79 -3.70 1.49
CA GLU A 284 -25.79 -4.27 2.40
C GLU A 284 -25.31 -5.59 3.03
N ILE A 285 -24.76 -6.50 2.23
CA ILE A 285 -24.18 -7.75 2.75
C ILE A 285 -23.04 -7.46 3.74
N LEU A 286 -22.14 -6.54 3.40
CA LEU A 286 -21.00 -6.20 4.26
C LEU A 286 -21.45 -5.56 5.58
N THR A 287 -22.43 -4.66 5.54
CA THR A 287 -22.94 -3.97 6.74
C THR A 287 -23.82 -4.88 7.60
N GLU A 288 -24.76 -5.59 7.01
CA GLU A 288 -25.77 -6.38 7.75
C GLU A 288 -25.20 -7.70 8.27
N LYS A 289 -24.42 -8.41 7.44
CA LYS A 289 -23.89 -9.73 7.80
C LYS A 289 -22.57 -9.67 8.57
N TYR A 290 -21.69 -8.73 8.21
CA TYR A 290 -20.34 -8.67 8.76
C TYR A 290 -20.10 -7.46 9.69
N GLY A 291 -21.08 -6.56 9.84
CA GLY A 291 -20.96 -5.40 10.73
C GLY A 291 -19.95 -4.34 10.24
N VAL A 292 -19.69 -4.30 8.92
CA VAL A 292 -18.82 -3.29 8.32
C VAL A 292 -19.47 -1.92 8.45
N ASN A 293 -18.72 -0.94 8.93
CA ASN A 293 -19.14 0.46 9.05
C ASN A 293 -18.25 1.45 8.30
N SER A 294 -17.23 0.94 7.62
CA SER A 294 -16.34 1.73 6.76
C SER A 294 -15.98 0.94 5.50
N ILE A 295 -15.92 1.61 4.36
CA ILE A 295 -15.52 1.00 3.10
C ILE A 295 -14.30 1.68 2.51
N ILE A 296 -13.48 0.89 1.84
CA ILE A 296 -12.25 1.32 1.17
C ILE A 296 -12.35 0.90 -0.30
N PRO A 297 -12.80 1.80 -1.21
CA PRO A 297 -12.75 1.52 -2.63
C PRO A 297 -11.30 1.42 -3.12
N GLU A 298 -10.94 0.28 -3.70
CA GLU A 298 -9.61 0.03 -4.28
C GLU A 298 -9.64 0.09 -5.82
N ASP A 299 -10.47 0.96 -6.34
CA ASP A 299 -10.59 1.21 -7.77
C ASP A 299 -9.31 1.88 -8.32
N ASP A 300 -8.91 1.53 -9.54
CA ASP A 300 -7.85 2.26 -10.25
C ASP A 300 -8.23 3.74 -10.46
N LEU A 301 -9.53 4.01 -10.66
CA LEU A 301 -10.05 5.36 -10.86
C LEU A 301 -11.54 5.43 -10.52
N PHE A 302 -11.87 5.72 -9.27
CA PHE A 302 -13.23 5.74 -8.75
C PHE A 302 -14.11 6.83 -9.37
N THR A 303 -13.58 8.08 -9.50
CA THR A 303 -14.35 9.30 -9.77
C THR A 303 -14.45 9.70 -11.25
N VAL A 304 -14.08 8.82 -12.20
CA VAL A 304 -13.98 9.21 -13.63
C VAL A 304 -15.31 9.56 -14.29
N LYS A 305 -16.40 8.90 -13.92
CA LYS A 305 -17.72 9.12 -14.52
C LYS A 305 -18.62 9.88 -13.55
N LYS A 306 -18.61 11.22 -13.63
CA LYS A 306 -19.32 12.12 -12.71
C LYS A 306 -20.79 11.73 -12.46
N PRO A 307 -21.66 11.49 -13.47
CA PRO A 307 -23.06 11.11 -13.20
C PRO A 307 -23.20 9.85 -12.35
N ARG A 308 -22.36 8.82 -12.62
CA ARG A 308 -22.35 7.58 -11.83
C ARG A 308 -21.95 7.83 -10.38
N ILE A 309 -20.94 8.67 -10.16
CA ILE A 309 -20.47 8.97 -8.78
C ILE A 309 -21.55 9.72 -8.01
N ILE A 310 -22.21 10.68 -8.63
CA ILE A 310 -23.31 11.41 -8.00
C ILE A 310 -24.46 10.44 -7.64
N GLU A 311 -24.85 9.58 -8.57
CA GLU A 311 -25.87 8.56 -8.33
C GLU A 311 -25.47 7.61 -7.18
N LEU A 312 -24.29 6.99 -7.27
CA LEU A 312 -23.80 6.03 -6.27
C LEU A 312 -23.72 6.66 -4.87
N CYS A 313 -23.10 7.83 -4.76
CA CYS A 313 -22.91 8.50 -3.48
C CYS A 313 -24.24 8.99 -2.86
N ASN A 314 -25.17 9.48 -3.67
CA ASN A 314 -26.50 9.84 -3.18
C ASN A 314 -27.26 8.59 -2.70
N THR A 315 -27.20 7.47 -3.43
CA THR A 315 -27.83 6.21 -3.01
C THR A 315 -27.19 5.68 -1.73
N ILE A 316 -25.86 5.75 -1.57
CA ILE A 316 -25.17 5.40 -0.32
C ILE A 316 -25.69 6.28 0.83
N HIS A 317 -25.75 7.60 0.63
CA HIS A 317 -26.25 8.52 1.65
C HIS A 317 -27.68 8.19 2.08
N GLU A 318 -28.59 7.98 1.13
CA GLU A 318 -30.00 7.66 1.38
C GLU A 318 -30.16 6.30 2.09
N ARG A 319 -29.41 5.28 1.62
CA ARG A 319 -29.54 3.91 2.13
C ARG A 319 -28.92 3.71 3.51
N PHE A 320 -27.74 4.29 3.74
CA PHE A 320 -26.99 4.10 4.97
C PHE A 320 -27.07 5.29 5.95
N GLN A 321 -27.72 6.40 5.56
CA GLN A 321 -28.03 7.55 6.43
C GLN A 321 -26.80 8.09 7.21
N GLY A 322 -25.63 8.16 6.55
CA GLY A 322 -24.38 8.63 7.14
C GLY A 322 -23.71 7.66 8.14
N LYS A 323 -24.24 6.42 8.29
CA LYS A 323 -23.65 5.41 9.16
C LYS A 323 -22.48 4.65 8.52
N LEU A 324 -22.32 4.77 7.21
CA LEU A 324 -21.25 4.14 6.46
C LEU A 324 -20.18 5.19 6.15
N ASP A 325 -18.97 4.94 6.65
CA ASP A 325 -17.78 5.75 6.34
C ASP A 325 -17.16 5.34 5.02
N ILE A 326 -16.59 6.29 4.27
CA ILE A 326 -15.88 6.03 3.02
C ILE A 326 -14.47 6.61 3.11
N GLN A 327 -13.46 5.80 2.79
CA GLN A 327 -12.06 6.19 2.85
C GLN A 327 -11.36 5.88 1.52
N PHE A 328 -10.57 6.83 1.03
CA PHE A 328 -9.79 6.66 -0.20
C PHE A 328 -8.28 6.71 0.06
N PRO A 329 -7.69 5.67 0.67
CA PRO A 329 -6.24 5.62 0.89
C PRO A 329 -5.45 5.50 -0.43
N ASN A 330 -6.03 4.90 -1.47
CA ASN A 330 -5.36 4.70 -2.77
C ASN A 330 -5.28 5.99 -3.62
N GLY A 331 -6.00 7.03 -3.21
CA GLY A 331 -5.94 8.34 -3.82
C GLY A 331 -6.99 8.56 -4.90
N LEU A 332 -7.55 9.78 -4.89
CA LEU A 332 -8.43 10.28 -5.93
C LEU A 332 -7.67 11.18 -6.91
N SER A 333 -7.99 11.06 -8.20
CA SER A 333 -7.36 11.88 -9.24
C SER A 333 -7.93 13.29 -9.25
N VAL A 334 -7.06 14.31 -9.20
CA VAL A 334 -7.43 15.73 -9.31
C VAL A 334 -8.25 16.01 -10.58
N ALA A 335 -7.95 15.31 -11.69
CA ALA A 335 -8.60 15.52 -12.99
C ALA A 335 -10.11 15.24 -12.96
N THR A 336 -10.56 14.38 -12.04
CA THR A 336 -11.96 13.91 -11.96
C THR A 336 -12.75 14.50 -10.79
N LEU A 337 -12.13 15.45 -10.04
CA LEU A 337 -12.73 16.09 -8.86
C LEU A 337 -13.11 17.53 -9.19
N ASP A 338 -14.38 17.85 -9.09
CA ASP A 338 -14.91 19.21 -9.06
C ASP A 338 -15.75 19.42 -7.79
N GLU A 339 -16.30 20.61 -7.60
CA GLU A 339 -17.03 20.98 -6.40
C GLU A 339 -18.23 20.07 -6.15
N ASP A 340 -19.04 19.79 -7.19
CA ASP A 340 -20.23 18.92 -7.08
C ASP A 340 -19.86 17.50 -6.65
N VAL A 341 -18.77 16.93 -7.24
CA VAL A 341 -18.28 15.59 -6.89
C VAL A 341 -17.80 15.59 -5.45
N ILE A 342 -17.03 16.60 -5.02
CA ILE A 342 -16.53 16.71 -3.64
C ILE A 342 -17.68 16.85 -2.64
N GLU A 343 -18.67 17.70 -2.94
CA GLU A 343 -19.86 17.85 -2.09
C GLU A 343 -20.63 16.54 -1.94
N THR A 344 -20.82 15.84 -3.06
CA THR A 344 -21.52 14.55 -3.06
C THR A 344 -20.77 13.48 -2.28
N LEU A 345 -19.43 13.41 -2.42
CA LEU A 345 -18.58 12.52 -1.63
C LEU A 345 -18.69 12.83 -0.13
N CYS A 346 -18.62 14.12 0.23
CA CYS A 346 -18.74 14.53 1.64
C CYS A 346 -20.13 14.18 2.21
N LYS A 347 -21.20 14.38 1.44
CA LYS A 347 -22.57 14.00 1.84
C LYS A 347 -22.70 12.49 2.03
N ALA A 348 -22.01 11.68 1.23
CA ALA A 348 -22.01 10.22 1.33
C ALA A 348 -21.26 9.69 2.57
N GLY A 349 -20.45 10.52 3.23
CA GLY A 349 -19.76 10.14 4.47
C GLY A 349 -18.25 9.92 4.31
N ILE A 350 -17.60 10.59 3.33
CA ILE A 350 -16.14 10.51 3.23
C ILE A 350 -15.48 11.13 4.46
N SER A 351 -14.59 10.39 5.11
CA SER A 351 -13.83 10.89 6.28
C SER A 351 -12.36 11.09 6.01
N VAL A 352 -11.78 10.32 5.11
CA VAL A 352 -10.35 10.39 4.75
C VAL A 352 -10.18 10.32 3.24
N VAL A 353 -9.44 11.27 2.70
CA VAL A 353 -9.07 11.27 1.28
C VAL A 353 -7.57 11.46 1.11
N ASN A 354 -6.99 10.66 0.22
CA ASN A 354 -5.70 10.95 -0.36
C ASN A 354 -5.91 11.55 -1.75
N VAL A 355 -5.34 12.71 -2.02
CA VAL A 355 -5.37 13.33 -3.35
C VAL A 355 -4.07 13.00 -4.05
N ALA A 356 -4.16 12.28 -5.17
CA ALA A 356 -3.00 11.79 -5.91
C ALA A 356 -2.45 12.90 -6.83
N ILE A 357 -1.48 13.67 -6.32
CA ILE A 357 -0.81 14.78 -7.06
C ILE A 357 0.49 14.29 -7.69
N GLU A 358 1.29 13.53 -6.98
CA GLU A 358 2.58 12.90 -7.30
C GLU A 358 3.75 13.89 -7.43
N SER A 359 3.60 15.03 -8.09
CA SER A 359 4.64 16.04 -8.22
C SER A 359 4.06 17.45 -8.29
N GLY A 360 4.70 18.41 -7.65
CA GLY A 360 4.40 19.83 -7.73
C GLY A 360 5.12 20.56 -8.86
N SER A 361 6.02 19.91 -9.57
CA SER A 361 6.69 20.46 -10.73
C SER A 361 5.87 20.31 -12.00
N LYS A 362 5.60 21.41 -12.70
CA LYS A 362 4.89 21.38 -14.00
C LYS A 362 5.68 20.60 -15.05
N TYR A 363 7.00 20.69 -15.01
CA TYR A 363 7.87 19.95 -15.94
C TYR A 363 7.76 18.44 -15.66
N THR A 364 7.93 18.02 -14.42
CA THR A 364 7.78 16.61 -14.02
C THR A 364 6.41 16.07 -14.39
N GLN A 365 5.33 16.81 -14.12
CA GLN A 365 3.95 16.42 -14.46
C GLN A 365 3.76 16.12 -15.95
N LYS A 366 4.31 16.99 -16.81
CA LYS A 366 4.08 16.91 -18.25
C LYS A 366 5.06 15.98 -18.96
N HIS A 367 6.34 16.06 -18.61
CA HIS A 367 7.41 15.44 -19.40
C HIS A 367 7.96 14.15 -18.81
N ILE A 368 7.93 14.00 -17.47
CA ILE A 368 8.48 12.83 -16.80
C ILE A 368 7.38 11.81 -16.49
N ILE A 369 6.38 12.19 -15.68
CA ILE A 369 5.35 11.25 -15.21
C ILE A 369 4.11 11.18 -16.10
N LYS A 370 3.90 12.11 -17.01
CA LYS A 370 2.77 12.20 -17.94
C LYS A 370 1.39 12.11 -17.28
N LYS A 371 1.29 12.51 -16.00
CA LYS A 371 0.03 12.53 -15.26
C LYS A 371 -0.83 13.74 -15.60
N ASN A 372 -0.17 14.84 -15.99
CA ASN A 372 -0.81 16.10 -16.37
C ASN A 372 -1.78 16.65 -15.31
N CYS A 373 -1.43 16.52 -14.03
CA CYS A 373 -2.21 17.07 -12.93
C CYS A 373 -2.20 18.60 -13.00
N ASN A 374 -3.39 19.21 -13.01
CA ASN A 374 -3.50 20.66 -12.90
C ASN A 374 -3.26 21.09 -11.44
N LEU A 375 -2.12 21.72 -11.17
CA LEU A 375 -1.67 22.07 -9.83
C LEU A 375 -2.56 23.15 -9.16
N GLU A 376 -3.10 24.10 -9.92
CA GLU A 376 -4.04 25.10 -9.38
C GLU A 376 -5.38 24.45 -8.97
N ARG A 377 -5.86 23.49 -9.77
CA ARG A 377 -7.03 22.69 -9.40
C ARG A 377 -6.75 21.82 -8.18
N ALA A 378 -5.55 21.24 -8.07
CA ALA A 378 -5.16 20.44 -6.91
C ALA A 378 -5.21 21.26 -5.59
N LYS A 379 -4.74 22.52 -5.60
CA LYS A 379 -4.87 23.43 -4.45
C LYS A 379 -6.33 23.66 -4.05
N LYS A 380 -7.21 23.86 -5.04
CA LYS A 380 -8.65 24.06 -4.78
C LYS A 380 -9.29 22.79 -4.21
N VAL A 381 -8.98 21.64 -4.79
CA VAL A 381 -9.51 20.32 -4.38
C VAL A 381 -9.10 19.99 -2.94
N THR A 382 -7.82 20.13 -2.61
CA THR A 382 -7.33 19.85 -1.24
C THR A 382 -7.95 20.80 -0.22
N LYS A 383 -8.05 22.09 -0.56
CA LYS A 383 -8.70 23.09 0.29
C LYS A 383 -10.17 22.76 0.55
N LEU A 384 -10.93 22.40 -0.49
CA LEU A 384 -12.35 22.06 -0.36
C LEU A 384 -12.58 20.87 0.57
N PHE A 385 -11.82 19.77 0.43
CA PHE A 385 -11.91 18.64 1.35
C PHE A 385 -11.55 19.03 2.78
N TYR A 386 -10.45 19.77 2.95
CA TYR A 386 -10.00 20.22 4.27
C TYR A 386 -11.05 21.10 4.96
N ASP A 387 -11.62 22.09 4.26
CA ASP A 387 -12.64 23.01 4.80
C ASP A 387 -13.95 22.28 5.16
N LYS A 388 -14.26 21.18 4.48
CA LYS A 388 -15.40 20.30 4.81
C LYS A 388 -15.11 19.32 5.96
N GLY A 389 -13.96 19.42 6.62
CA GLY A 389 -13.59 18.59 7.77
C GLY A 389 -13.06 17.19 7.43
N VAL A 390 -12.88 16.87 6.14
CA VAL A 390 -12.30 15.61 5.70
C VAL A 390 -10.81 15.59 6.03
N ILE A 391 -10.30 14.47 6.57
CA ILE A 391 -8.85 14.28 6.71
C ILE A 391 -8.24 14.24 5.31
N THR A 392 -7.56 15.30 4.95
CA THR A 392 -7.03 15.51 3.61
C THR A 392 -5.54 15.23 3.57
N ARG A 393 -5.17 14.24 2.77
CA ARG A 393 -3.80 13.80 2.58
C ARG A 393 -3.42 13.86 1.11
N THR A 394 -2.12 13.88 0.81
CA THR A 394 -1.64 13.85 -0.57
C THR A 394 -0.50 12.87 -0.74
N TYR A 395 -0.37 12.34 -1.97
CA TYR A 395 0.78 11.57 -2.39
C TYR A 395 1.72 12.43 -3.22
N PHE A 396 3.01 12.38 -2.87
CA PHE A 396 4.12 12.87 -3.66
C PHE A 396 5.13 11.75 -3.86
N VAL A 397 5.68 11.68 -5.07
CA VAL A 397 6.72 10.71 -5.44
C VAL A 397 7.89 11.50 -5.98
N ILE A 398 9.09 11.21 -5.52
CA ILE A 398 10.33 11.87 -5.92
C ILE A 398 11.35 10.86 -6.42
N GLY A 399 12.29 11.34 -7.25
CA GLY A 399 13.37 10.52 -7.80
C GLY A 399 12.99 9.74 -9.04
N PHE A 400 12.09 10.26 -9.85
CA PHE A 400 11.82 9.72 -11.18
C PHE A 400 13.08 9.83 -12.08
N PRO A 401 13.28 8.92 -13.05
CA PRO A 401 14.36 9.06 -14.02
C PRO A 401 14.24 10.40 -14.77
N GLY A 402 15.33 11.18 -14.76
CA GLY A 402 15.34 12.53 -15.33
C GLY A 402 14.87 13.65 -14.39
N GLU A 403 14.46 13.34 -13.16
CA GLU A 403 14.04 14.35 -12.20
C GLU A 403 15.25 14.91 -11.42
N THR A 404 15.58 16.18 -11.66
CA THR A 404 16.71 16.86 -11.00
C THR A 404 16.36 17.31 -9.57
N ARG A 405 17.39 17.71 -8.81
CA ARG A 405 17.20 18.28 -7.45
C ARG A 405 16.30 19.50 -7.44
N GLU A 406 16.41 20.34 -8.47
CA GLU A 406 15.58 21.55 -8.62
C GLU A 406 14.11 21.20 -8.83
N LEU A 407 13.81 20.16 -9.63
CA LEU A 407 12.44 19.67 -9.87
C LEU A 407 11.85 19.03 -8.61
N ILE A 408 12.67 18.27 -7.86
CA ILE A 408 12.29 17.73 -6.56
C ILE A 408 11.96 18.86 -5.59
N LYS A 409 12.84 19.88 -5.52
CA LYS A 409 12.61 21.05 -4.67
C LYS A 409 11.32 21.79 -5.04
N GLU A 410 11.10 22.07 -6.33
CA GLU A 410 9.85 22.67 -6.83
C GLU A 410 8.61 21.87 -6.39
N SER A 411 8.72 20.55 -6.45
CA SER A 411 7.67 19.63 -6.04
C SER A 411 7.37 19.72 -4.54
N LEU A 412 8.41 19.75 -3.70
CA LEU A 412 8.28 19.85 -2.24
C LEU A 412 7.82 21.24 -1.78
N ASP A 413 8.30 22.31 -2.43
CA ASP A 413 7.84 23.69 -2.16
C ASP A 413 6.34 23.84 -2.46
N TYR A 414 5.89 23.27 -3.58
CA TYR A 414 4.47 23.22 -3.90
C TYR A 414 3.69 22.44 -2.85
N ALA A 415 4.17 21.26 -2.44
CA ALA A 415 3.53 20.43 -1.42
C ALA A 415 3.35 21.18 -0.09
N SER A 416 4.37 21.92 0.36
CA SER A 416 4.32 22.78 1.55
C SER A 416 3.26 23.90 1.47
N SER A 417 2.89 24.31 0.26
CA SER A 417 1.89 25.36 0.04
C SER A 417 0.44 24.90 0.14
N LEU A 418 0.20 23.59 0.25
CA LEU A 418 -1.13 23.00 0.27
C LEU A 418 -1.80 23.12 1.65
N GLN A 419 -3.11 23.25 1.65
CA GLN A 419 -3.95 23.16 2.84
C GLN A 419 -4.38 21.70 3.02
N ILE A 420 -3.62 20.98 3.84
CA ILE A 420 -3.78 19.53 4.04
C ILE A 420 -3.31 19.10 5.43
N ASP A 421 -3.73 17.91 5.83
CA ASP A 421 -3.36 17.33 7.13
C ASP A 421 -2.04 16.56 7.08
N TRP A 422 -1.77 15.85 5.96
CA TRP A 422 -0.63 14.95 5.86
C TRP A 422 -0.12 14.80 4.43
N ILE A 423 1.18 14.63 4.28
CA ILE A 423 1.85 14.37 3.00
C ILE A 423 2.53 13.02 3.06
N PHE A 424 2.22 12.13 2.12
CA PHE A 424 3.02 10.94 1.90
C PHE A 424 4.06 11.22 0.81
N ILE A 425 5.33 11.15 1.18
CA ILE A 425 6.44 11.30 0.24
C ILE A 425 7.05 9.93 0.04
N ALA A 426 6.97 9.41 -1.18
CA ALA A 426 7.50 8.13 -1.59
C ALA A 426 8.65 8.30 -2.58
N LEU A 427 9.50 7.29 -2.71
CA LEU A 427 10.52 7.21 -3.73
C LEU A 427 9.96 6.47 -4.96
N ALA A 428 10.33 6.93 -6.16
CA ALA A 428 9.96 6.27 -7.39
C ALA A 428 10.53 4.85 -7.43
N ALA A 429 9.64 3.86 -7.32
CA ALA A 429 9.99 2.44 -7.36
C ALA A 429 9.82 1.88 -8.78
N PRO A 430 10.78 1.09 -9.29
CA PRO A 430 10.73 0.52 -10.64
C PRO A 430 9.71 -0.62 -10.71
N LEU A 431 8.44 -0.29 -10.93
CA LEU A 431 7.37 -1.28 -11.08
C LEU A 431 7.45 -1.93 -12.47
N ILE A 432 7.61 -3.24 -12.49
CA ILE A 432 7.61 -4.01 -13.76
C ILE A 432 6.30 -3.79 -14.53
N GLY A 433 6.39 -3.66 -15.86
CA GLY A 433 5.26 -3.35 -16.73
C GLY A 433 4.97 -1.85 -16.88
N SER A 434 5.59 -0.97 -16.07
CA SER A 434 5.49 0.48 -16.23
C SER A 434 6.44 1.00 -17.32
N GLU A 435 6.12 2.17 -17.91
CA GLU A 435 7.02 2.86 -18.83
C GLU A 435 8.32 3.28 -18.12
N MET A 436 8.22 3.71 -16.87
CA MET A 436 9.35 4.10 -16.05
C MET A 436 10.36 2.96 -15.86
N TYR A 437 9.89 1.73 -15.64
CA TYR A 437 10.77 0.57 -15.54
C TYR A 437 11.59 0.35 -16.81
N LYS A 438 10.95 0.45 -17.99
CA LYS A 438 11.65 0.36 -19.27
C LYS A 438 12.68 1.47 -19.44
N GLN A 439 12.32 2.70 -19.08
CA GLN A 439 13.25 3.84 -19.14
C GLN A 439 14.48 3.63 -18.26
N LEU A 440 14.32 3.07 -17.05
CA LEU A 440 15.45 2.78 -16.15
C LEU A 440 16.38 1.72 -16.74
N ILE A 441 15.84 0.67 -17.39
CA ILE A 441 16.64 -0.33 -18.12
C ILE A 441 17.37 0.29 -19.31
N GLU A 442 16.64 1.04 -20.16
CA GLU A 442 17.20 1.69 -21.36
C GLU A 442 18.30 2.70 -21.03
N ARG A 443 18.20 3.38 -19.89
CA ARG A 443 19.22 4.32 -19.38
C ARG A 443 20.41 3.60 -18.72
N GLY A 444 20.27 2.31 -18.40
CA GLY A 444 21.27 1.56 -17.64
C GLY A 444 21.32 1.90 -16.14
N ASP A 445 20.29 2.57 -15.61
CA ASP A 445 20.16 2.87 -14.17
C ASP A 445 19.91 1.59 -13.36
N ILE A 446 19.21 0.62 -13.95
CA ILE A 446 19.04 -0.77 -13.47
C ILE A 446 19.21 -1.73 -14.65
N ASP A 447 19.45 -3.00 -14.36
CA ASP A 447 19.47 -4.07 -15.37
C ASP A 447 18.29 -5.04 -15.22
N THR A 448 18.21 -6.02 -16.11
CA THR A 448 17.11 -7.02 -16.12
C THR A 448 17.18 -8.00 -14.94
N SER A 449 18.30 -8.07 -14.22
CA SER A 449 18.47 -8.87 -12.99
C SER A 449 18.08 -8.10 -11.72
N TYR A 450 17.41 -6.95 -11.85
CA TYR A 450 17.00 -6.12 -10.72
C TYR A 450 16.24 -6.95 -9.68
N ASN A 451 16.71 -6.90 -8.44
CA ASN A 451 16.08 -7.61 -7.35
C ASN A 451 14.77 -6.92 -6.93
N TRP A 452 13.65 -7.55 -7.25
CA TRP A 452 12.29 -7.07 -6.96
C TRP A 452 12.00 -6.86 -5.48
N ASP A 453 12.68 -7.58 -4.59
CA ASP A 453 12.55 -7.39 -3.13
C ASP A 453 12.93 -5.96 -2.71
N ASN A 454 13.70 -5.27 -3.55
CA ASN A 454 14.09 -3.88 -3.36
C ASN A 454 13.12 -2.86 -3.98
N ALA A 455 12.05 -3.32 -4.66
CA ALA A 455 11.04 -2.44 -5.22
C ALA A 455 10.09 -1.93 -4.13
N PHE A 456 10.58 -1.06 -3.27
CA PHE A 456 9.87 -0.51 -2.12
C PHE A 456 9.85 1.03 -2.13
N TYR A 457 8.71 1.62 -1.79
CA TYR A 457 8.50 3.07 -1.91
C TYR A 457 9.25 3.95 -0.91
N GLN A 458 9.90 3.35 0.09
CA GLN A 458 10.67 4.07 1.12
C GLN A 458 12.18 3.92 0.95
N GLU A 459 12.63 3.11 0.01
CA GLU A 459 14.03 2.84 -0.22
C GLU A 459 14.32 2.65 -1.70
N ARG A 460 15.41 3.26 -2.18
CA ARG A 460 15.93 3.04 -3.51
C ARG A 460 17.34 2.46 -3.40
N THR A 461 17.63 1.41 -4.16
CA THR A 461 18.90 0.66 -4.09
C THR A 461 19.83 0.92 -5.25
N PHE A 462 19.47 1.84 -6.14
CA PHE A 462 20.28 2.24 -7.29
C PHE A 462 20.41 3.78 -7.35
N ASP A 463 21.48 4.24 -7.93
CA ASP A 463 21.71 5.66 -8.20
C ASP A 463 21.18 6.04 -9.58
N THR A 464 20.87 7.32 -9.77
CA THR A 464 20.63 7.89 -11.09
C THR A 464 21.62 9.05 -11.30
N PRO A 465 21.90 9.45 -12.54
CA PRO A 465 22.79 10.59 -12.79
C PRO A 465 22.35 11.89 -12.09
N GLU A 466 21.04 12.04 -11.87
CA GLU A 466 20.46 13.25 -11.27
C GLU A 466 20.63 13.29 -9.75
N VAL A 467 20.36 12.15 -9.06
CA VAL A 467 20.37 12.09 -7.60
C VAL A 467 20.72 10.68 -7.11
N SER A 468 21.67 10.57 -6.17
CA SER A 468 21.99 9.27 -5.57
C SER A 468 20.86 8.75 -4.65
N ALA A 469 20.79 7.44 -4.48
CA ALA A 469 19.82 6.79 -3.60
C ALA A 469 19.90 7.29 -2.16
N LYS A 470 21.12 7.47 -1.65
CA LYS A 470 21.39 7.99 -0.30
C LYS A 470 20.87 9.41 -0.12
N GLU A 471 21.16 10.29 -1.08
CA GLU A 471 20.72 11.68 -1.05
C GLU A 471 19.20 11.77 -1.13
N LEU A 472 18.60 11.03 -2.06
CA LEU A 472 17.14 10.98 -2.23
C LEU A 472 16.42 10.51 -0.96
N LYS A 473 16.96 9.49 -0.28
CA LYS A 473 16.44 9.01 1.01
C LYS A 473 16.50 10.11 2.08
N ASN A 474 17.62 10.85 2.15
CA ASN A 474 17.76 11.97 3.09
C ASN A 474 16.77 13.10 2.79
N ILE A 475 16.58 13.46 1.51
CA ILE A 475 15.58 14.46 1.10
C ILE A 475 14.19 14.03 1.53
N MET A 476 13.79 12.79 1.22
CA MET A 476 12.49 12.25 1.61
C MET A 476 12.27 12.28 3.13
N GLN A 477 13.25 11.80 3.89
CA GLN A 477 13.13 11.74 5.36
C GLN A 477 13.04 13.14 5.98
N LEU A 478 13.88 14.07 5.52
CA LEU A 478 13.85 15.45 6.01
C LEU A 478 12.54 16.17 5.63
N ALA A 479 12.09 16.02 4.38
CA ALA A 479 10.85 16.62 3.91
C ALA A 479 9.64 16.07 4.69
N ASN A 480 9.59 14.75 4.90
CA ASN A 480 8.55 14.11 5.71
C ASN A 480 8.52 14.67 7.14
N LEU A 481 9.70 14.78 7.78
CA LEU A 481 9.80 15.27 9.14
C LEU A 481 9.38 16.75 9.25
N LYS A 482 9.83 17.60 8.31
CA LYS A 482 9.45 19.01 8.29
C LYS A 482 7.95 19.19 8.03
N MET A 483 7.45 18.67 6.91
CA MET A 483 6.11 18.97 6.42
C MET A 483 5.00 18.34 7.25
N ASN A 484 5.23 17.12 7.77
CA ASN A 484 4.21 16.42 8.57
C ASN A 484 4.26 16.77 10.06
N PHE A 485 5.39 17.28 10.56
CA PHE A 485 5.55 17.59 11.99
C PHE A 485 5.78 19.08 12.22
N PHE A 486 6.98 19.57 12.07
CA PHE A 486 7.36 20.93 12.52
C PHE A 486 6.68 22.05 11.73
N GLU A 487 6.49 21.85 10.42
CA GLU A 487 5.85 22.82 9.52
C GLU A 487 4.47 22.32 9.05
N ASN A 488 3.85 21.41 9.80
CA ASN A 488 2.51 20.90 9.48
C ASN A 488 1.52 22.07 9.34
N TYR A 489 0.65 22.00 8.34
CA TYR A 489 -0.31 23.08 8.06
C TYR A 489 -1.13 23.46 9.29
N ASN A 490 -1.61 22.47 10.06
CA ASN A 490 -2.41 22.73 11.26
C ASN A 490 -1.61 23.42 12.37
N ILE A 491 -0.31 23.13 12.53
CA ILE A 491 0.56 23.84 13.47
C ILE A 491 0.77 25.29 13.01
N ARG A 492 1.11 25.50 11.74
CA ARG A 492 1.38 26.83 11.18
C ARG A 492 0.18 27.77 11.22
N THR A 493 -1.02 27.20 11.19
CA THR A 493 -2.29 27.94 11.21
C THR A 493 -3.00 27.90 12.56
N GLU A 494 -2.31 27.39 13.60
CA GLU A 494 -2.81 27.28 14.95
C GLU A 494 -4.14 26.49 15.11
N ASN A 495 -4.40 25.57 14.16
CA ASN A 495 -5.54 24.65 14.25
C ASN A 495 -5.20 23.49 15.21
N TRP A 496 -5.07 23.85 16.49
CA TRP A 496 -4.53 22.96 17.52
C TRP A 496 -5.35 21.69 17.71
N ASP A 497 -6.67 21.76 17.68
CA ASP A 497 -7.52 20.58 17.88
C ASP A 497 -7.31 19.54 16.78
N ARG A 498 -7.21 19.99 15.53
CA ARG A 498 -6.96 19.13 14.39
C ARG A 498 -5.54 18.54 14.43
N ALA A 499 -4.55 19.35 14.78
CA ALA A 499 -3.16 18.91 14.98
C ALA A 499 -3.04 17.88 16.10
N ILE A 500 -3.66 18.12 17.26
CA ILE A 500 -3.66 17.20 18.41
C ILE A 500 -4.21 15.84 18.00
N THR A 501 -5.35 15.81 17.32
CA THR A 501 -5.96 14.57 16.86
C THR A 501 -5.04 13.77 15.95
N LEU A 502 -4.37 14.43 15.00
CA LEU A 502 -3.41 13.79 14.10
C LEU A 502 -2.21 13.23 14.87
N PHE A 503 -1.62 14.01 15.77
CA PHE A 503 -0.43 13.57 16.50
C PHE A 503 -0.73 12.50 17.56
N ILE A 504 -1.91 12.52 18.18
CA ILE A 504 -2.37 11.41 19.04
C ILE A 504 -2.38 10.11 18.25
N ASN A 505 -2.97 10.10 17.04
CA ASN A 505 -2.98 8.92 16.20
C ASN A 505 -1.55 8.41 15.88
N ILE A 506 -0.62 9.34 15.61
CA ILE A 506 0.79 8.98 15.36
C ILE A 506 1.46 8.35 16.58
N ILE A 507 1.30 8.94 17.77
CA ILE A 507 1.97 8.41 18.96
C ILE A 507 1.29 7.16 19.54
N ASP A 508 0.03 6.91 19.21
CA ASP A 508 -0.63 5.65 19.52
C ASP A 508 -0.09 4.50 18.66
N ASP A 509 0.17 4.77 17.36
CA ASP A 509 0.79 3.79 16.47
C ASP A 509 2.32 3.70 16.67
N TYR A 510 2.96 4.83 17.02
CA TYR A 510 4.41 4.98 17.18
C TYR A 510 4.77 5.69 18.50
N PRO A 511 4.64 5.03 19.67
CA PRO A 511 4.81 5.65 20.98
C PRO A 511 6.20 6.26 21.24
N LEU A 512 7.20 5.84 20.47
CA LEU A 512 8.59 6.31 20.56
C LEU A 512 8.95 7.35 19.49
N HIS A 513 7.97 7.91 18.78
CA HIS A 513 8.19 8.91 17.73
C HIS A 513 8.46 10.29 18.33
N LEU A 514 9.74 10.65 18.49
CA LEU A 514 10.15 11.89 19.16
C LEU A 514 9.49 13.15 18.58
N ALA A 515 9.52 13.31 17.24
CA ALA A 515 8.91 14.49 16.61
C ALA A 515 7.39 14.54 16.84
N GLY A 516 6.69 13.39 16.81
CA GLY A 516 5.25 13.33 17.13
C GLY A 516 4.95 13.74 18.56
N LEU A 517 5.71 13.22 19.53
CA LEU A 517 5.58 13.59 20.94
C LEU A 517 5.85 15.09 21.17
N TYR A 518 6.89 15.63 20.54
CA TYR A 518 7.26 17.03 20.67
C TYR A 518 6.21 17.97 20.04
N CYS A 519 5.77 17.68 18.81
CA CYS A 519 4.74 18.47 18.14
C CYS A 519 3.41 18.43 18.91
N LEU A 520 3.05 17.27 19.47
CA LEU A 520 1.87 17.17 20.33
C LEU A 520 1.99 18.04 21.58
N ALA A 521 3.18 18.07 22.22
CA ALA A 521 3.43 18.98 23.34
C ALA A 521 3.22 20.45 22.92
N ILE A 522 3.81 20.87 21.80
CA ILE A 522 3.66 22.25 21.28
C ILE A 522 2.18 22.60 21.04
N CYS A 523 1.38 21.66 20.50
CA CYS A 523 -0.05 21.88 20.30
C CYS A 523 -0.81 22.15 21.62
N TYR A 524 -0.51 21.39 22.67
CA TYR A 524 -1.14 21.63 23.99
C TYR A 524 -0.72 22.97 24.60
N ARG A 525 0.55 23.37 24.46
CA ARG A 525 1.00 24.70 24.88
C ARG A 525 0.29 25.81 24.08
N GLY A 526 0.12 25.62 22.76
CA GLY A 526 -0.65 26.55 21.92
C GLY A 526 -2.11 26.72 22.38
N LYS A 527 -2.70 25.67 22.97
CA LYS A 527 -4.02 25.73 23.62
C LYS A 527 -4.02 26.31 25.04
N GLY A 528 -2.85 26.61 25.61
CA GLY A 528 -2.74 27.08 27.01
C GLY A 528 -2.77 25.93 28.03
N ASP A 529 -2.68 24.67 27.64
CA ASP A 529 -2.61 23.51 28.55
C ASP A 529 -1.15 23.19 28.89
N GLU A 530 -0.59 23.98 29.79
CA GLU A 530 0.81 23.84 30.21
C GLU A 530 1.07 22.50 30.95
N ALA A 531 0.08 21.98 31.67
CA ALA A 531 0.22 20.71 32.40
C ALA A 531 0.42 19.54 31.44
N THR A 532 -0.38 19.49 30.39
CA THR A 532 -0.26 18.45 29.35
C THR A 532 1.00 18.66 28.48
N TYR A 533 1.38 19.91 28.19
CA TYR A 533 2.67 20.23 27.56
C TYR A 533 3.83 19.60 28.33
N GLU A 534 3.97 19.89 29.64
CA GLU A 534 5.05 19.35 30.46
C GLU A 534 5.02 17.80 30.55
N LYS A 535 3.84 17.20 30.58
CA LYS A 535 3.69 15.74 30.55
C LYS A 535 4.35 15.14 29.30
N TYR A 536 4.10 15.70 28.10
CA TYR A 536 4.70 15.18 26.86
C TYR A 536 6.17 15.56 26.73
N MET A 537 6.59 16.74 27.17
CA MET A 537 8.00 17.12 27.23
C MET A 537 8.82 16.20 28.12
N LYS A 538 8.27 15.77 29.26
CA LYS A 538 8.89 14.74 30.13
C LYS A 538 9.05 13.39 29.41
N ARG A 539 8.07 12.99 28.57
CA ARG A 539 8.19 11.80 27.74
C ARG A 539 9.30 11.94 26.70
N CYS A 540 9.42 13.09 26.03
CA CYS A 540 10.51 13.38 25.09
C CYS A 540 11.88 13.27 25.77
N ARG A 541 12.09 13.93 26.91
CA ARG A 541 13.36 13.88 27.68
C ARG A 541 13.70 12.43 28.06
N LYS A 542 12.72 11.67 28.54
CA LYS A 542 12.90 10.26 28.92
C LYS A 542 13.29 9.37 27.75
N LEU A 543 12.74 9.63 26.57
CA LEU A 543 13.06 8.88 25.35
C LEU A 543 14.51 9.15 24.89
N ILE A 544 14.97 10.40 24.98
CA ILE A 544 16.33 10.78 24.57
C ILE A 544 17.39 10.14 25.48
N VAL A 545 17.14 10.07 26.80
CA VAL A 545 18.07 9.49 27.77
C VAL A 545 18.18 7.95 27.66
N ASN A 546 17.16 7.28 27.19
CA ASN A 546 17.13 5.82 27.10
C ASN A 546 17.86 5.34 25.84
N GLU A 547 19.16 5.04 25.94
CA GLU A 547 20.03 4.66 24.82
C GLU A 547 19.52 3.44 24.01
N SER A 548 18.89 2.46 24.64
CA SER A 548 18.39 1.26 23.96
C SER A 548 17.19 1.51 23.04
N ARG A 549 16.52 2.66 23.18
CA ARG A 549 15.27 3.00 22.47
C ARG A 549 15.35 4.29 21.65
N ASN A 550 16.53 4.88 21.50
CA ASN A 550 16.66 6.23 20.96
C ASN A 550 17.10 6.33 19.49
N ASN A 551 17.27 5.23 18.75
CA ASN A 551 17.72 5.27 17.35
C ASN A 551 16.85 6.17 16.46
N LEU A 552 15.52 6.10 16.59
CA LEU A 552 14.59 6.98 15.89
C LEU A 552 14.71 8.43 16.38
N ALA A 553 14.86 8.66 17.67
CA ALA A 553 15.07 10.00 18.23
C ALA A 553 16.39 10.61 17.75
N LYS A 554 17.48 9.82 17.69
CA LYS A 554 18.77 10.24 17.12
C LYS A 554 18.62 10.63 15.64
N LEU A 555 17.88 9.83 14.86
CA LEU A 555 17.61 10.12 13.46
C LEU A 555 16.86 11.46 13.32
N HIS A 556 15.80 11.68 14.09
CA HIS A 556 15.02 12.92 14.05
C HIS A 556 15.87 14.14 14.40
N MET A 557 16.65 14.06 15.48
CA MET A 557 17.52 15.17 15.89
C MET A 557 18.67 15.44 14.89
N ARG A 558 19.17 14.41 14.23
CA ARG A 558 20.18 14.55 13.17
C ARG A 558 19.61 15.21 11.90
N LEU A 559 18.37 14.85 11.53
CA LEU A 559 17.72 15.36 10.32
C LEU A 559 17.21 16.79 10.49
N ALA A 560 16.73 17.15 11.67
CA ALA A 560 16.16 18.46 11.95
C ALA A 560 16.69 19.01 13.30
N PRO A 561 17.99 19.30 13.42
CA PRO A 561 18.59 19.71 14.69
C PRO A 561 17.99 21.00 15.24
N ASP A 562 17.73 21.97 14.38
CA ASP A 562 17.20 23.28 14.77
C ASP A 562 15.72 23.28 15.16
N ALA A 563 15.01 22.19 14.90
CA ALA A 563 13.60 22.04 15.23
C ALA A 563 13.34 21.64 16.69
N PHE A 564 14.36 21.16 17.39
CA PHE A 564 14.25 20.71 18.77
C PHE A 564 14.89 21.71 19.76
N PRO A 565 14.40 21.77 21.03
CA PRO A 565 14.99 22.62 22.05
C PRO A 565 16.46 22.31 22.30
N LEU A 566 17.27 23.31 22.58
CA LEU A 566 18.69 23.16 22.94
C LEU A 566 18.93 22.21 24.11
N GLU A 567 17.99 22.12 25.04
CA GLU A 567 18.07 21.16 26.15
C GLU A 567 18.13 19.70 25.68
N PHE A 568 17.46 19.35 24.58
CA PHE A 568 17.49 17.98 24.05
C PHE A 568 18.89 17.60 23.54
N HIS A 569 19.64 18.57 23.01
CA HIS A 569 21.02 18.38 22.55
C HIS A 569 22.01 18.20 23.72
N ARG A 570 21.65 18.67 24.92
CA ARG A 570 22.50 18.56 26.12
C ARG A 570 22.30 17.29 26.92
N ILE A 571 21.16 16.63 26.75
CA ILE A 571 20.73 15.51 27.64
C ILE A 571 21.36 14.15 27.26
N GLY A 572 21.92 13.97 26.08
CA GLY A 572 22.37 12.63 25.70
C GLY A 572 23.14 12.47 24.41
N PHE A 573 23.63 13.55 23.84
CA PHE A 573 24.43 13.48 22.61
C PHE A 573 25.75 14.18 22.81
N GLU A 574 26.85 13.43 22.88
CA GLU A 574 28.13 13.99 22.46
C GLU A 574 27.96 14.48 21.03
N PRO A 575 28.34 15.75 20.72
CA PRO A 575 28.20 16.27 19.37
C PRO A 575 29.14 15.48 18.45
N MET A 576 28.59 14.58 17.64
CA MET A 576 29.27 14.04 16.46
C MET A 576 29.39 15.08 15.33
N ILE A 577 29.52 16.34 15.67
CA ILE A 577 29.83 17.41 14.74
C ILE A 577 31.14 18.03 15.20
N PRO A 578 32.23 17.95 14.39
CA PRO A 578 33.39 18.80 14.61
C PRO A 578 32.90 20.24 14.62
N SER A 579 33.29 21.01 15.61
CA SER A 579 32.91 22.38 15.86
C SER A 579 32.84 23.20 14.55
N LEU A 580 31.67 23.50 14.07
CA LEU A 580 31.41 24.61 13.17
C LEU A 580 31.45 25.92 13.99
N LYS A 581 32.59 26.18 14.65
CA LYS A 581 32.99 27.50 15.06
C LYS A 581 33.66 28.16 13.85
N GLY A 582 32.86 28.87 13.10
CA GLY A 582 33.41 29.72 12.05
C GLY A 582 32.38 30.02 10.96
N LYS A 583 31.82 31.25 11.06
CA LYS A 583 31.00 31.93 10.06
C LYS A 583 29.53 31.59 10.02
N MET A 584 28.76 32.19 10.91
CA MET A 584 27.41 32.65 10.60
C MET A 584 27.52 33.70 9.49
N SER A 585 27.31 33.33 8.29
CA SER A 585 26.91 34.18 7.18
C SER A 585 25.45 33.91 6.95
N THR A 586 24.67 34.94 7.18
CA THR A 586 23.25 35.06 6.88
C THR A 586 22.95 34.66 5.45
N ASN A 587 21.85 33.92 5.24
CA ASN A 587 21.26 33.54 3.97
C ASN A 587 21.93 32.39 3.22
N LYS A 588 21.51 31.16 3.56
CA LYS A 588 21.21 30.06 2.61
C LYS A 588 20.74 28.84 3.38
N THR A 589 19.43 28.60 3.38
CA THR A 589 18.85 27.28 3.70
C THR A 589 19.47 26.23 2.81
N PRO A 590 19.93 25.08 3.34
CA PRO A 590 20.42 23.99 2.51
C PRO A 590 19.20 23.22 1.94
N TRP A 591 18.78 23.60 0.76
CA TRP A 591 18.06 22.81 -0.22
C TRP A 591 18.88 22.84 -1.49
#